data_c94f02860b02168a5e818c476dc7a29f
#
_entry.id   c94f02860b02168a5e818c476dc7a29f
#
_cell.length_a   1.000
_cell.length_b   1.000
_cell.length_c   1.000
_cell.angle_alpha   90.00
_cell.angle_beta   90.00
_cell.angle_gamma   90.00
#
_symmetry.space_group_name_H-M   'P 1'
#
loop_
_entity.id
_entity.type
_entity.pdbx_description
1 polymer ?
#
loop_
_entity_poly.entity_id
_entity_poly.type
_entity_poly.pdbx_seq_one_letter_code
_entity_poly.pdbx_strand_id
1 'polypeptide(L)'
;DAALEASIERFQHKLRELGFDIEEASWLNPVPHVWSVHIRDKECPLCFTNGKGASKKAALASALGEYFERLSTNYFFADFYLGEAVANAPFVHYPNEQWFPIPEDGELPEGLFDDYTLQYYDPEGELSADMLIDLQSGNEERGICALPFERQDNQQQVYIPVNVVGNLYVSNGMSAGNTPTEARTQALSEIFERYAKNKIIAEAITLPTIPADVLAR
;
A
#
# COMPACT_ATOMS: atom_id res chain seq x y z
N ASP A 1 16.84 14.41 -1.31
CA ASP A 1 16.59 13.32 -0.36
C ASP A 1 17.17 13.68 1.01
N ALA A 2 16.50 13.26 2.10
CA ALA A 2 17.07 13.40 3.43
C ALA A 2 18.25 12.43 3.64
N ALA A 3 19.18 12.79 4.56
CA ALA A 3 20.26 11.89 4.93
C ALA A 3 19.68 10.61 5.58
N LEU A 4 20.24 9.45 5.22
CA LEU A 4 19.73 8.14 5.70
C LEU A 4 19.68 8.06 7.23
N GLU A 5 20.69 8.56 7.91
CA GLU A 5 20.77 8.59 9.38
C GLU A 5 19.62 9.38 9.99
N ALA A 6 19.36 10.57 9.47
CA ALA A 6 18.28 11.42 9.96
C ALA A 6 16.89 10.79 9.69
N SER A 7 16.73 10.10 8.56
CA SER A 7 15.50 9.37 8.24
C SER A 7 15.30 8.18 9.19
N ILE A 8 16.32 7.38 9.42
CA ILE A 8 16.27 6.23 10.34
C ILE A 8 15.91 6.68 11.75
N GLU A 9 16.61 7.71 12.28
CA GLU A 9 16.33 8.24 13.62
C GLU A 9 14.89 8.77 13.75
N ARG A 10 14.41 9.49 12.75
CA ARG A 10 13.05 10.03 12.72
C ARG A 10 12.00 8.90 12.69
N PHE A 11 12.19 7.92 11.83
CA PHE A 11 11.27 6.79 11.71
C PHE A 11 11.23 5.95 12.98
N GLN A 12 12.38 5.61 13.54
CA GLN A 12 12.46 4.85 14.79
C GLN A 12 11.86 5.61 15.97
N HIS A 13 12.10 6.93 16.04
CA HIS A 13 11.51 7.77 17.09
C HIS A 13 9.98 7.77 16.96
N LYS A 14 9.47 8.00 15.75
CA LYS A 14 8.03 8.07 15.51
C LYS A 14 7.32 6.74 15.78
N LEU A 15 7.93 5.62 15.42
CA LEU A 15 7.37 4.29 15.71
C LEU A 15 7.28 4.05 17.24
N ARG A 16 8.31 4.42 18.01
CA ARG A 16 8.26 4.37 19.48
C ARG A 16 7.18 5.25 20.08
N GLU A 17 6.99 6.48 19.56
CA GLU A 17 5.89 7.36 19.99
C GLU A 17 4.51 6.75 19.72
N LEU A 18 4.37 5.98 18.64
CA LEU A 18 3.15 5.26 18.28
C LEU A 18 2.95 3.95 19.05
N GLY A 19 3.92 3.56 19.89
CA GLY A 19 3.84 2.36 20.72
C GLY A 19 4.45 1.10 20.10
N PHE A 20 5.10 1.18 18.94
CA PHE A 20 5.76 0.03 18.30
C PHE A 20 7.18 -0.18 18.86
N ASP A 21 7.51 -1.44 19.16
CA ASP A 21 8.87 -1.87 19.56
C ASP A 21 9.51 -2.70 18.43
N ILE A 22 10.07 -1.99 17.46
CA ILE A 22 10.64 -2.60 16.24
C ILE A 22 11.99 -3.23 16.52
N GLU A 23 12.14 -4.51 16.17
CA GLU A 23 13.42 -5.23 16.19
C GLU A 23 13.94 -5.52 14.77
N GLU A 24 15.25 -5.50 14.62
CA GLU A 24 15.96 -5.96 13.41
C GLU A 24 16.16 -7.48 13.52
N ALA A 25 15.15 -8.25 13.12
CA ALA A 25 15.07 -9.69 13.39
C ALA A 25 16.12 -10.50 12.63
N SER A 26 16.46 -10.09 11.40
CA SER A 26 17.52 -10.75 10.63
C SER A 26 18.15 -9.84 9.59
N TRP A 27 19.40 -10.14 9.26
CA TRP A 27 20.18 -9.44 8.24
C TRP A 27 20.76 -10.43 7.23
N LEU A 28 20.79 -10.04 5.97
CA LEU A 28 21.44 -10.76 4.88
C LEU A 28 22.41 -9.84 4.14
N ASN A 29 23.58 -10.36 3.82
CA ASN A 29 24.58 -9.72 2.96
C ASN A 29 25.25 -10.80 2.09
N PRO A 30 24.55 -11.29 1.06
CA PRO A 30 25.01 -12.43 0.26
C PRO A 30 26.23 -12.09 -0.60
N VAL A 31 26.38 -10.83 -1.01
CA VAL A 31 27.52 -10.31 -1.77
C VAL A 31 27.80 -8.87 -1.34
N PRO A 32 29.02 -8.33 -1.61
CA PRO A 32 29.32 -6.91 -1.35
C PRO A 32 28.25 -5.96 -1.93
N HIS A 33 27.91 -4.93 -1.18
CA HIS A 33 26.91 -3.91 -1.55
C HIS A 33 25.47 -4.40 -1.76
N VAL A 34 25.14 -5.60 -1.31
CA VAL A 34 23.77 -6.12 -1.31
C VAL A 34 23.36 -6.46 0.12
N TRP A 35 22.55 -5.61 0.71
CA TRP A 35 22.04 -5.78 2.07
C TRP A 35 20.53 -5.96 2.07
N SER A 36 20.04 -6.81 2.95
CA SER A 36 18.63 -6.94 3.27
C SER A 36 18.45 -7.04 4.77
N VAL A 37 17.36 -6.47 5.26
CA VAL A 37 16.96 -6.57 6.66
C VAL A 37 15.49 -6.97 6.74
N HIS A 38 15.17 -7.84 7.68
CA HIS A 38 13.82 -8.11 8.14
C HIS A 38 13.61 -7.39 9.46
N ILE A 39 12.64 -6.49 9.51
CA ILE A 39 12.22 -5.82 10.75
C ILE A 39 10.79 -6.22 11.08
N ARG A 40 10.47 -6.24 12.38
CA ARG A 40 9.11 -6.55 12.85
C ARG A 40 8.84 -5.90 14.19
N ASP A 41 7.59 -5.76 14.54
CA ASP A 41 7.19 -5.42 15.90
C ASP A 41 7.34 -6.64 16.80
N LYS A 42 7.87 -6.47 18.02
CA LYS A 42 8.11 -7.57 18.97
C LYS A 42 6.83 -8.15 19.55
N GLU A 43 5.82 -7.30 19.77
CA GLU A 43 4.54 -7.73 20.34
C GLU A 43 3.60 -8.29 19.28
N CYS A 44 3.75 -7.83 18.02
CA CYS A 44 3.00 -8.33 16.87
C CYS A 44 3.94 -8.68 15.70
N PRO A 45 4.62 -9.84 15.72
CA PRO A 45 5.59 -10.22 14.67
C PRO A 45 5.02 -10.34 13.27
N LEU A 46 3.70 -10.35 13.12
CA LEU A 46 3.02 -10.30 11.82
C LEU A 46 3.09 -8.92 11.17
N CYS A 47 3.29 -7.86 11.96
CA CYS A 47 3.59 -6.53 11.47
C CYS A 47 5.08 -6.44 11.15
N PHE A 48 5.46 -6.82 9.94
CA PHE A 48 6.84 -6.86 9.47
C PHE A 48 7.03 -6.26 8.10
N THR A 49 8.26 -5.86 7.81
CA THR A 49 8.69 -5.44 6.46
C THR A 49 10.12 -5.87 6.18
N ASN A 50 10.51 -5.81 4.90
CA ASN A 50 11.83 -6.19 4.45
C ASN A 50 12.45 -5.04 3.66
N GLY A 51 13.57 -4.53 4.12
CA GLY A 51 14.32 -3.51 3.41
C GLY A 51 15.50 -4.06 2.63
N LYS A 52 15.84 -3.39 1.55
CA LYS A 52 17.00 -3.70 0.69
C LYS A 52 17.80 -2.45 0.40
N GLY A 53 19.12 -2.61 0.21
CA GLY A 53 19.97 -1.48 -0.12
C GLY A 53 21.42 -1.85 -0.37
N ALA A 54 22.17 -0.92 -0.93
CA ALA A 54 23.62 -1.07 -1.17
C ALA A 54 24.46 -0.98 0.10
N SER A 55 23.88 -0.55 1.22
CA SER A 55 24.49 -0.52 2.53
C SER A 55 23.51 -0.95 3.60
N LYS A 56 24.04 -1.32 4.77
CA LYS A 56 23.23 -1.67 5.94
C LYS A 56 22.22 -0.56 6.31
N LYS A 57 22.66 0.70 6.29
CA LYS A 57 21.81 1.85 6.58
C LYS A 57 20.70 2.04 5.52
N ALA A 58 21.04 1.88 4.23
CA ALA A 58 20.05 2.00 3.17
C ALA A 58 18.97 0.90 3.28
N ALA A 59 19.36 -0.34 3.59
CA ALA A 59 18.41 -1.41 3.80
C ALA A 59 17.48 -1.13 5.00
N LEU A 60 18.03 -0.63 6.12
CA LEU A 60 17.22 -0.29 7.30
C LEU A 60 16.26 0.89 7.01
N ALA A 61 16.72 1.94 6.35
CA ALA A 61 15.86 3.06 5.95
C ALA A 61 14.72 2.61 5.04
N SER A 62 15.01 1.70 4.09
CA SER A 62 14.01 1.10 3.21
C SER A 62 12.96 0.30 4.00
N ALA A 63 13.38 -0.56 4.93
CA ALA A 63 12.47 -1.35 5.76
C ALA A 63 11.56 -0.47 6.64
N LEU A 64 12.13 0.55 7.28
CA LEU A 64 11.38 1.49 8.11
C LEU A 64 10.40 2.32 7.28
N GLY A 65 10.79 2.76 6.08
CA GLY A 65 9.91 3.46 5.14
C GLY A 65 8.71 2.58 4.76
N GLU A 66 8.96 1.33 4.37
CA GLU A 66 7.90 0.37 4.06
C GLU A 66 7.00 0.10 5.28
N TYR A 67 7.53 0.08 6.48
CA TYR A 67 6.74 -0.08 7.70
C TYR A 67 5.72 1.06 7.86
N PHE A 68 6.14 2.33 7.64
CA PHE A 68 5.22 3.47 7.63
C PHE A 68 4.20 3.40 6.50
N GLU A 69 4.61 2.97 5.33
CA GLU A 69 3.71 2.73 4.20
C GLU A 69 2.60 1.78 4.61
N ARG A 70 2.96 0.61 5.17
CA ARG A 70 2.00 -0.42 5.60
C ARG A 70 1.05 0.07 6.70
N LEU A 71 1.57 0.86 7.66
CA LEU A 71 0.73 1.48 8.69
C LEU A 71 -0.23 2.51 8.10
N SER A 72 0.27 3.41 7.26
CA SER A 72 -0.51 4.52 6.71
C SER A 72 -1.60 4.09 5.74
N THR A 73 -1.41 2.97 5.08
CA THR A 73 -2.38 2.38 4.13
C THR A 73 -3.24 1.30 4.77
N ASN A 74 -3.09 1.07 6.07
CA ASN A 74 -3.73 -0.01 6.83
C ASN A 74 -3.46 -1.42 6.27
N TYR A 75 -2.39 -1.57 5.49
CA TYR A 75 -2.07 -2.81 4.77
C TYR A 75 -1.82 -3.99 5.71
N PHE A 76 -1.21 -3.77 6.87
CA PHE A 76 -0.98 -4.84 7.85
C PHE A 76 -2.27 -5.51 8.32
N PHE A 77 -3.38 -4.78 8.32
CA PHE A 77 -4.66 -5.27 8.80
C PHE A 77 -5.58 -5.75 7.67
N ALA A 78 -5.31 -5.37 6.44
CA ALA A 78 -6.06 -5.83 5.27
C ALA A 78 -5.89 -7.33 5.01
N ASP A 79 -4.71 -7.89 5.36
CA ASP A 79 -4.39 -9.31 5.19
C ASP A 79 -4.94 -10.21 6.31
N PHE A 80 -5.48 -9.61 7.39
CA PHE A 80 -5.94 -10.36 8.55
C PHE A 80 -7.43 -10.21 8.74
N TYR A 81 -8.18 -11.27 8.48
CA TYR A 81 -9.59 -11.35 8.86
C TYR A 81 -9.72 -11.47 10.38
N LEU A 82 -10.20 -10.42 11.01
CA LEU A 82 -10.36 -10.34 12.46
C LEU A 82 -11.72 -10.88 12.95
N GLY A 83 -12.60 -11.30 12.02
CA GLY A 83 -13.93 -11.81 12.29
C GLY A 83 -15.01 -10.71 12.34
N GLU A 84 -16.23 -11.09 12.06
CA GLU A 84 -17.38 -10.18 11.95
C GLU A 84 -17.61 -9.33 13.20
N ALA A 85 -17.38 -9.88 14.39
CA ALA A 85 -17.56 -9.16 15.64
C ALA A 85 -16.62 -7.94 15.76
N VAL A 86 -15.38 -8.06 15.26
CA VAL A 86 -14.39 -6.97 15.22
C VAL A 86 -14.72 -6.02 14.07
N ALA A 87 -15.04 -6.55 12.89
CA ALA A 87 -15.39 -5.75 11.72
C ALA A 87 -16.63 -4.87 11.94
N ASN A 88 -17.58 -5.35 12.75
CA ASN A 88 -18.81 -4.62 13.11
C ASN A 88 -18.70 -3.80 14.41
N ALA A 89 -17.53 -3.77 15.07
CA ALA A 89 -17.34 -2.96 16.26
C ALA A 89 -17.44 -1.46 15.93
N PRO A 90 -17.88 -0.61 16.88
CA PRO A 90 -18.08 0.82 16.64
C PRO A 90 -16.76 1.60 16.68
N PHE A 91 -15.79 1.21 15.86
CA PHE A 91 -14.53 1.93 15.69
C PHE A 91 -14.21 2.12 14.21
N VAL A 92 -13.33 3.05 13.92
CA VAL A 92 -12.91 3.42 12.58
C VAL A 92 -11.75 2.51 12.16
N HIS A 93 -11.91 1.79 11.04
CA HIS A 93 -10.85 0.94 10.48
C HIS A 93 -9.81 1.76 9.73
N TYR A 94 -10.26 2.84 9.06
CA TYR A 94 -9.42 3.75 8.30
C TYR A 94 -9.70 5.19 8.73
N PRO A 95 -8.68 6.03 8.94
CA PRO A 95 -8.86 7.38 9.50
C PRO A 95 -9.86 8.27 8.74
N ASN A 96 -9.97 8.08 7.43
CA ASN A 96 -10.79 8.91 6.55
C ASN A 96 -11.92 8.10 5.89
N GLU A 97 -12.29 6.96 6.45
CA GLU A 97 -13.38 6.15 5.89
C GLU A 97 -14.72 6.90 5.91
N GLN A 98 -15.51 6.67 4.89
CA GLN A 98 -16.89 7.09 4.79
C GLN A 98 -17.76 5.90 4.44
N TRP A 99 -18.94 5.84 5.04
CA TRP A 99 -19.92 4.81 4.78
C TRP A 99 -21.04 5.36 3.92
N PHE A 100 -21.36 4.64 2.85
CA PHE A 100 -22.43 4.97 1.93
C PHE A 100 -23.58 3.99 2.11
N PRO A 101 -24.82 4.46 2.26
CA PRO A 101 -25.96 3.57 2.35
C PRO A 101 -26.18 2.84 1.01
N ILE A 102 -26.69 1.62 1.09
CA ILE A 102 -27.06 0.86 -0.11
C ILE A 102 -28.43 1.36 -0.58
N PRO A 103 -28.54 1.87 -1.81
CA PRO A 103 -29.83 2.32 -2.34
C PRO A 103 -30.79 1.12 -2.57
N GLU A 104 -32.10 1.36 -2.40
CA GLU A 104 -33.11 0.33 -2.59
C GLU A 104 -33.19 -0.23 -4.01
N ASP A 105 -32.78 0.54 -5.01
CA ASP A 105 -32.73 0.15 -6.42
C ASP A 105 -31.48 -0.67 -6.79
N GLY A 106 -30.53 -0.82 -5.85
CA GLY A 106 -29.28 -1.54 -6.07
C GLY A 106 -28.24 -0.80 -6.91
N GLU A 107 -28.54 0.43 -7.32
CA GLU A 107 -27.58 1.28 -8.05
C GLU A 107 -26.45 1.75 -7.14
N LEU A 108 -25.35 2.21 -7.74
CA LEU A 108 -24.23 2.72 -6.97
C LEU A 108 -24.60 4.04 -6.28
N PRO A 109 -24.27 4.20 -4.98
CA PRO A 109 -24.50 5.45 -4.27
C PRO A 109 -23.80 6.63 -4.94
N GLU A 110 -24.45 7.78 -4.96
CA GLU A 110 -23.84 9.02 -5.42
C GLU A 110 -22.58 9.34 -4.59
N GLY A 111 -21.49 9.69 -5.28
CA GLY A 111 -20.20 10.02 -4.66
C GLY A 111 -19.21 8.86 -4.60
N LEU A 112 -19.61 7.62 -4.87
CA LEU A 112 -18.70 6.53 -5.13
C LEU A 112 -18.21 6.60 -6.57
N PHE A 113 -16.90 6.42 -6.75
CA PHE A 113 -16.22 6.55 -8.03
C PHE A 113 -16.46 7.91 -8.71
N ASP A 114 -15.74 8.20 -9.74
CA ASP A 114 -16.07 9.13 -10.79
C ASP A 114 -16.19 8.36 -12.12
N ASP A 115 -16.63 9.01 -13.17
CA ASP A 115 -16.83 8.36 -14.48
C ASP A 115 -15.56 7.65 -14.97
N TYR A 116 -14.38 8.23 -14.70
CA TYR A 116 -13.10 7.66 -15.12
C TYR A 116 -12.76 6.39 -14.33
N THR A 117 -12.87 6.41 -13.00
CA THR A 117 -12.58 5.26 -12.16
C THR A 117 -13.62 4.17 -12.33
N LEU A 118 -14.89 4.54 -12.51
CA LEU A 118 -15.96 3.59 -12.77
C LEU A 118 -15.74 2.88 -14.12
N GLN A 119 -15.45 3.60 -15.18
CA GLN A 119 -15.13 3.00 -16.48
C GLN A 119 -13.93 2.05 -16.41
N TYR A 120 -12.96 2.31 -15.53
CA TYR A 120 -11.79 1.46 -15.34
C TYR A 120 -12.11 0.18 -14.57
N TYR A 121 -12.87 0.28 -13.47
CA TYR A 121 -13.17 -0.86 -12.61
C TYR A 121 -14.38 -1.66 -13.06
N ASP A 122 -15.28 -1.05 -13.80
CA ASP A 122 -16.53 -1.64 -14.29
C ASP A 122 -16.80 -1.24 -15.76
N PRO A 123 -15.95 -1.67 -16.70
CA PRO A 123 -16.11 -1.32 -18.11
C PRO A 123 -17.39 -1.92 -18.74
N GLU A 124 -17.94 -2.97 -18.16
CA GLU A 124 -19.13 -3.65 -18.67
C GLU A 124 -20.43 -3.15 -18.02
N GLY A 125 -20.35 -2.36 -16.95
CA GLY A 125 -21.52 -1.83 -16.22
C GLY A 125 -22.27 -2.91 -15.42
N GLU A 126 -21.55 -3.86 -14.85
CA GLU A 126 -22.14 -5.00 -14.11
C GLU A 126 -22.09 -4.81 -12.59
N LEU A 127 -21.43 -3.74 -12.10
CA LEU A 127 -21.22 -3.51 -10.68
C LEU A 127 -22.49 -2.99 -10.01
N SER A 128 -22.94 -3.68 -8.97
CA SER A 128 -24.08 -3.27 -8.13
C SER A 128 -23.61 -2.94 -6.70
N ALA A 129 -24.42 -2.19 -5.97
CA ALA A 129 -24.07 -1.73 -4.63
C ALA A 129 -23.84 -2.89 -3.63
N ASP A 130 -24.59 -3.98 -3.74
CA ASP A 130 -24.45 -5.17 -2.90
C ASP A 130 -23.10 -5.87 -3.06
N MET A 131 -22.49 -5.80 -4.25
CA MET A 131 -21.15 -6.36 -4.50
C MET A 131 -20.04 -5.60 -3.76
N LEU A 132 -20.32 -4.39 -3.30
CA LEU A 132 -19.37 -3.50 -2.64
C LEU A 132 -19.48 -3.48 -1.11
N ILE A 133 -20.40 -4.25 -0.54
CA ILE A 133 -20.49 -4.43 0.91
C ILE A 133 -19.16 -4.95 1.42
N ASP A 134 -18.66 -4.37 2.51
CA ASP A 134 -17.41 -4.79 3.11
C ASP A 134 -17.45 -6.30 3.44
N LEU A 135 -16.55 -7.05 2.81
CA LEU A 135 -16.46 -8.51 2.95
C LEU A 135 -16.20 -8.96 4.39
N GLN A 136 -15.54 -8.13 5.19
CA GLN A 136 -15.19 -8.48 6.57
C GLN A 136 -16.38 -8.29 7.51
N SER A 137 -17.19 -7.26 7.31
CA SER A 137 -18.38 -7.02 8.13
C SER A 137 -19.59 -7.83 7.69
N GLY A 138 -19.75 -8.03 6.39
CA GLY A 138 -20.93 -8.67 5.80
C GLY A 138 -22.25 -8.00 6.22
N ASN A 139 -22.19 -6.73 6.64
CA ASN A 139 -23.30 -6.04 7.26
C ASN A 139 -23.88 -4.97 6.31
N GLU A 140 -24.95 -5.33 5.64
CA GLU A 140 -25.65 -4.46 4.70
C GLU A 140 -26.19 -3.17 5.36
N GLU A 141 -26.57 -3.23 6.65
CA GLU A 141 -27.07 -2.06 7.36
C GLU A 141 -26.01 -0.97 7.54
N ARG A 142 -24.72 -1.33 7.57
CA ARG A 142 -23.62 -0.37 7.58
C ARG A 142 -23.37 0.26 6.20
N GLY A 143 -23.74 -0.45 5.14
CA GLY A 143 -23.51 0.00 3.77
C GLY A 143 -22.10 -0.29 3.25
N ILE A 144 -21.63 0.57 2.36
CA ILE A 144 -20.35 0.44 1.65
C ILE A 144 -19.32 1.33 2.31
N CYS A 145 -18.25 0.74 2.83
CA CYS A 145 -17.10 1.48 3.33
C CYS A 145 -16.21 1.92 2.18
N ALA A 146 -15.89 3.20 2.07
CA ALA A 146 -15.02 3.74 1.04
C ALA A 146 -13.98 4.73 1.59
N LEU A 147 -12.86 4.83 0.89
CA LEU A 147 -11.75 5.71 1.23
C LEU A 147 -11.65 6.86 0.22
N PRO A 148 -11.35 8.08 0.67
CA PRO A 148 -11.11 9.20 -0.22
C PRO A 148 -9.72 9.12 -0.85
N PHE A 149 -9.67 9.29 -2.16
CA PHE A 149 -8.46 9.45 -2.96
C PHE A 149 -8.52 10.78 -3.71
N GLU A 150 -7.41 11.49 -3.76
CA GLU A 150 -7.29 12.72 -4.53
C GLU A 150 -6.68 12.41 -5.90
N ARG A 151 -7.40 12.70 -6.94
CA ARG A 151 -6.89 12.64 -8.30
C ARG A 151 -5.83 13.71 -8.52
N GLN A 152 -4.67 13.32 -9.01
CA GLN A 152 -3.55 14.24 -9.18
C GLN A 152 -3.66 15.13 -10.44
N ASP A 153 -4.52 14.76 -11.40
CA ASP A 153 -4.74 15.50 -12.63
C ASP A 153 -5.67 16.73 -12.46
N ASN A 154 -6.66 16.61 -11.58
CA ASN A 154 -7.68 17.65 -11.39
C ASN A 154 -7.96 17.99 -9.91
N GLN A 155 -7.27 17.33 -8.98
CA GLN A 155 -7.41 17.48 -7.53
C GLN A 155 -8.81 17.18 -6.98
N GLN A 156 -9.64 16.46 -7.74
CA GLN A 156 -10.92 16.00 -7.28
C GLN A 156 -10.76 14.83 -6.30
N GLN A 157 -11.60 14.84 -5.26
CA GLN A 157 -11.71 13.71 -4.34
C GLN A 157 -12.68 12.67 -4.92
N VAL A 158 -12.24 11.42 -4.92
CA VAL A 158 -13.01 10.26 -5.37
C VAL A 158 -13.02 9.23 -4.25
N TYR A 159 -14.18 8.71 -3.92
CA TYR A 159 -14.31 7.64 -2.93
C TYR A 159 -14.27 6.27 -3.61
N ILE A 160 -13.30 5.46 -3.22
CA ILE A 160 -13.13 4.09 -3.73
C ILE A 160 -13.49 3.09 -2.63
N PRO A 161 -14.41 2.14 -2.88
CA PRO A 161 -14.76 1.12 -1.90
C PRO A 161 -13.56 0.31 -1.42
N VAL A 162 -13.48 0.05 -0.12
CA VAL A 162 -12.40 -0.77 0.47
C VAL A 162 -12.36 -2.17 -0.12
N ASN A 163 -13.52 -2.68 -0.53
CA ASN A 163 -13.65 -3.97 -1.19
C ASN A 163 -12.89 -4.03 -2.52
N VAL A 164 -12.89 -2.94 -3.29
CA VAL A 164 -12.10 -2.82 -4.52
C VAL A 164 -10.63 -2.70 -4.20
N VAL A 165 -10.26 -1.83 -3.27
CA VAL A 165 -8.85 -1.63 -2.85
C VAL A 165 -8.27 -2.91 -2.26
N GLY A 166 -9.00 -3.61 -1.39
CA GLY A 166 -8.57 -4.83 -0.73
C GLY A 166 -8.38 -6.01 -1.68
N ASN A 167 -9.18 -6.11 -2.75
CA ASN A 167 -9.07 -7.18 -3.72
C ASN A 167 -7.83 -7.11 -4.63
N LEU A 168 -7.15 -5.99 -4.68
CA LEU A 168 -5.97 -5.85 -5.53
C LEU A 168 -4.77 -6.64 -5.03
N TYR A 169 -4.69 -6.98 -3.74
CA TYR A 169 -3.60 -7.74 -3.09
C TYR A 169 -2.19 -7.26 -3.48
N VAL A 170 -2.06 -6.01 -3.84
CA VAL A 170 -0.83 -5.40 -4.31
C VAL A 170 -0.60 -4.06 -3.64
N SER A 171 0.65 -3.77 -3.38
CA SER A 171 1.09 -2.51 -2.80
C SER A 171 1.69 -1.56 -3.85
N ASN A 172 1.47 -1.82 -5.13
CA ASN A 172 2.05 -1.01 -6.20
C ASN A 172 1.55 0.43 -6.15
N GLY A 173 2.48 1.36 -6.07
CA GLY A 173 2.18 2.78 -5.92
C GLY A 173 1.90 3.22 -4.48
N MET A 174 1.92 2.31 -3.49
CA MET A 174 2.02 2.67 -2.08
C MET A 174 3.46 3.07 -1.78
N SER A 175 3.65 4.13 -1.00
CA SER A 175 5.00 4.54 -0.62
C SER A 175 5.01 5.47 0.57
N ALA A 176 6.14 5.49 1.27
CA ALA A 176 6.45 6.48 2.28
C ALA A 176 7.69 7.30 1.88
N GLY A 177 7.82 8.47 2.47
CA GLY A 177 8.97 9.36 2.29
C GLY A 177 9.05 10.38 3.42
N ASN A 178 10.18 11.09 3.50
CA ASN A 178 10.33 12.17 4.49
C ASN A 178 9.46 13.40 4.14
N THR A 179 9.03 13.49 2.90
CA THR A 179 8.15 14.54 2.38
C THR A 179 7.12 13.95 1.40
N PRO A 180 6.00 14.63 1.15
CA PRO A 180 5.03 14.21 0.13
C PRO A 180 5.66 14.05 -1.25
N THR A 181 6.65 14.86 -1.61
CA THR A 181 7.36 14.76 -2.90
C THR A 181 8.19 13.49 -2.99
N GLU A 182 8.91 13.11 -1.93
CA GLU A 182 9.67 11.85 -1.88
C GLU A 182 8.73 10.65 -2.00
N ALA A 183 7.63 10.64 -1.24
CA ALA A 183 6.63 9.58 -1.30
C ALA A 183 6.03 9.44 -2.70
N ARG A 184 5.59 10.55 -3.32
CA ARG A 184 5.06 10.54 -4.70
C ARG A 184 6.07 10.05 -5.73
N THR A 185 7.33 10.46 -5.60
CA THR A 185 8.41 10.01 -6.50
C THR A 185 8.62 8.51 -6.40
N GLN A 186 8.64 7.96 -5.19
CA GLN A 186 8.76 6.53 -4.97
C GLN A 186 7.55 5.77 -5.52
N ALA A 187 6.32 6.24 -5.25
CA ALA A 187 5.09 5.66 -5.75
C ALA A 187 5.07 5.57 -7.29
N LEU A 188 5.38 6.69 -7.96
CA LEU A 188 5.44 6.73 -9.42
C LEU A 188 6.55 5.83 -9.97
N SER A 189 7.71 5.79 -9.33
CA SER A 189 8.82 4.92 -9.75
C SER A 189 8.42 3.45 -9.70
N GLU A 190 7.71 3.03 -8.67
CA GLU A 190 7.22 1.67 -8.55
C GLU A 190 6.15 1.34 -9.58
N ILE A 191 5.21 2.25 -9.84
CA ILE A 191 4.20 2.08 -10.91
C ILE A 191 4.87 1.87 -12.26
N PHE A 192 5.87 2.69 -12.61
CA PHE A 192 6.60 2.55 -13.87
C PHE A 192 7.44 1.27 -13.92
N GLU A 193 8.07 0.88 -12.82
CA GLU A 193 8.79 -0.39 -12.73
C GLU A 193 7.85 -1.57 -13.03
N ARG A 194 6.69 -1.61 -12.37
CA ARG A 194 5.70 -2.68 -12.59
C ARG A 194 5.13 -2.66 -14.00
N TYR A 195 4.81 -1.49 -14.53
CA TYR A 195 4.36 -1.35 -15.91
C TYR A 195 5.39 -1.90 -16.90
N ALA A 196 6.66 -1.49 -16.78
CA ALA A 196 7.72 -1.95 -17.66
C ALA A 196 7.92 -3.47 -17.56
N LYS A 197 7.97 -4.01 -16.34
CA LYS A 197 8.07 -5.45 -16.08
C LYS A 197 6.91 -6.23 -16.71
N ASN A 198 5.68 -5.79 -16.47
CA ASN A 198 4.50 -6.47 -16.99
C ASN A 198 4.46 -6.42 -18.52
N LYS A 199 4.83 -5.29 -19.12
CA LYS A 199 4.93 -5.16 -20.57
C LYS A 199 5.97 -6.10 -21.16
N ILE A 200 7.16 -6.19 -20.57
CA ILE A 200 8.22 -7.13 -21.01
C ILE A 200 7.71 -8.57 -21.01
N ILE A 201 7.00 -8.96 -19.95
CA ILE A 201 6.47 -10.32 -19.82
C ILE A 201 5.33 -10.57 -20.81
N ALA A 202 4.36 -9.65 -20.88
CA ALA A 202 3.17 -9.81 -21.73
C ALA A 202 3.51 -9.84 -23.23
N GLU A 203 4.46 -9.02 -23.66
CA GLU A 203 4.88 -8.92 -25.06
C GLU A 203 6.09 -9.82 -25.39
N ALA A 204 6.57 -10.62 -24.43
CA ALA A 204 7.76 -11.48 -24.58
C ALA A 204 8.98 -10.73 -25.14
N ILE A 205 9.22 -9.48 -24.65
CA ILE A 205 10.27 -8.62 -25.16
C ILE A 205 11.64 -9.21 -24.80
N THR A 206 12.49 -9.44 -25.80
CA THR A 206 13.87 -9.84 -25.59
C THR A 206 14.69 -8.62 -25.16
N LEU A 207 15.18 -8.65 -23.92
CA LEU A 207 16.03 -7.58 -23.39
C LEU A 207 17.46 -7.70 -23.95
N PRO A 208 18.17 -6.55 -24.11
CA PRO A 208 19.57 -6.58 -24.48
C PRO A 208 20.41 -7.24 -23.38
N THR A 209 21.45 -7.96 -23.78
CA THR A 209 22.42 -8.54 -22.85
C THR A 209 23.23 -7.45 -22.18
N ILE A 210 23.40 -7.51 -20.85
CA ILE A 210 24.29 -6.60 -20.14
C ILE A 210 25.75 -6.91 -20.55
N PRO A 211 26.51 -5.94 -21.04
CA PRO A 211 27.91 -6.15 -21.42
C PRO A 211 28.76 -6.66 -20.24
N ALA A 212 29.68 -7.59 -20.52
CA ALA A 212 30.48 -8.24 -19.47
C ALA A 212 31.36 -7.25 -18.66
N ASP A 213 31.80 -6.18 -19.28
CA ASP A 213 32.58 -5.12 -18.62
C ASP A 213 31.77 -4.28 -17.63
N VAL A 214 30.44 -4.22 -17.80
CA VAL A 214 29.52 -3.60 -16.84
C VAL A 214 29.31 -4.50 -15.63
N LEU A 215 29.25 -5.80 -15.82
CA LEU A 215 29.09 -6.79 -14.74
C LEU A 215 30.36 -6.96 -13.90
N ALA A 216 31.53 -6.59 -14.43
CA ALA A 216 32.82 -6.73 -13.76
C ALA A 216 33.18 -5.51 -12.86
N ARG A 217 32.37 -4.48 -12.79
CA ARG A 217 32.55 -3.27 -11.98
C ARG A 217 31.82 -3.37 -10.65
#